data_10680aac4d7ebe8f7285b6217872054c
#
_entry.id   10680aac4d7ebe8f7285b6217872054c
#
_cell.length_a   1.000
_cell.length_b   1.000
_cell.length_c   1.000
_cell.angle_alpha   90.00
_cell.angle_beta   90.00
_cell.angle_gamma   90.00
#
_symmetry.space_group_name_H-M   'P 1'
#
loop_
_entity.id
_entity.type
_entity.pdbx_description
1 polymer ?
#
loop_
_entity_poly.entity_id
_entity_poly.type
_entity_poly.pdbx_seq_one_letter_code
_entity_poly.pdbx_strand_id
1 'polypeptide(L)'
;MATDLEIARTAEMKPIEEIAQAAGIATEALSPYGRYIAKVDPAALPQRDARARLVLVTAINPTPAGEGKTTVSVALADGMRKLGKNAMLALREPSLGPVFGLKGGATGGGYAQVVPMENINLHFTGDLHAITAANNLLCAMVDNHVQQGNALGIDPRKICFRHCLDVNDRQLRQIVQGLGGPINGTPREDGFDITAASEIMAVFCLAADLKDLKKRLGRIVVAHTFGGEPVTAAQVGAAGAMTALLRDALCPNLVQTMEHTPCLMHGGPFANIAHGCNSVVATKTAMALSDYTVTEAGFGADLGAEKFLDIKCRMNGLWPNVIVLVATLRALKHHGGVEKGHYSEPNAEALRQGLANLESHISNIRHVWQTPVVVALNRFSGDSEEEFQLVRERLVEQNVPCAPCDGWARGGSGTMELAELVCRTADENPCPKPSFTYPDELPLREKIEAVARRIYHAGSVNFSAEALKGLAVLEKEGYGACPVCIAKTQYSMSDDPAKLGAPEGYELTIRSVRLSAGAGFVVAFAGSIIAMPGLPKAPAALNIDVDDNGQIVGLF
;
A
#
# COMPACT_ATOMS: atom_id res chain seq x y z
N MET A 1 25.14 13.82 -10.07
CA MET A 1 24.26 14.10 -8.92
C MET A 1 24.52 13.03 -7.88
N ALA A 2 24.48 13.38 -6.58
CA ALA A 2 24.54 12.40 -5.52
C ALA A 2 23.34 11.44 -5.61
N THR A 3 23.55 10.17 -5.28
CA THR A 3 22.49 9.16 -5.20
C THR A 3 21.62 9.39 -3.96
N ASP A 4 20.42 8.80 -3.92
CA ASP A 4 19.54 8.90 -2.75
C ASP A 4 20.22 8.34 -1.48
N LEU A 5 21.03 7.28 -1.62
CA LEU A 5 21.82 6.71 -0.53
C LEU A 5 22.90 7.69 -0.02
N GLU A 6 23.66 8.32 -0.93
CA GLU A 6 24.66 9.32 -0.57
C GLU A 6 24.04 10.52 0.15
N ILE A 7 22.88 10.99 -0.33
CA ILE A 7 22.14 12.07 0.32
C ILE A 7 21.66 11.63 1.71
N ALA A 8 21.06 10.45 1.85
CA ALA A 8 20.60 9.93 3.15
C ALA A 8 21.71 9.85 4.20
N ARG A 9 22.94 9.51 3.77
CA ARG A 9 24.13 9.46 4.65
C ARG A 9 24.59 10.83 5.14
N THR A 10 24.17 11.93 4.52
CA THR A 10 24.46 13.28 5.02
C THR A 10 23.54 13.69 6.18
N ALA A 11 22.50 12.90 6.49
CA ALA A 11 21.54 13.24 7.52
C ALA A 11 22.18 13.19 8.92
N GLU A 12 22.06 14.27 9.68
CA GLU A 12 22.42 14.32 11.09
C GLU A 12 21.26 13.76 11.93
N MET A 13 21.19 12.41 12.03
CA MET A 13 20.11 11.74 12.75
C MET A 13 20.14 12.02 14.24
N LYS A 14 18.99 12.35 14.83
CA LYS A 14 18.80 12.41 16.28
C LYS A 14 18.57 11.02 16.88
N PRO A 15 18.99 10.78 18.13
CA PRO A 15 18.56 9.59 18.87
C PRO A 15 17.06 9.43 18.84
N ILE A 16 16.56 8.20 18.73
CA ILE A 16 15.14 7.95 18.54
C ILE A 16 14.29 8.39 19.74
N GLU A 17 14.87 8.42 20.93
CA GLU A 17 14.23 8.91 22.15
C GLU A 17 13.91 10.40 22.06
N GLU A 18 14.76 11.21 21.41
CA GLU A 18 14.52 12.63 21.19
C GLU A 18 13.34 12.84 20.19
N ILE A 19 13.29 12.01 19.15
CA ILE A 19 12.18 12.02 18.18
C ILE A 19 10.88 11.61 18.87
N ALA A 20 10.92 10.58 19.71
CA ALA A 20 9.78 10.13 20.49
C ALA A 20 9.27 11.22 21.45
N GLN A 21 10.18 11.86 22.17
CA GLN A 21 9.85 12.98 23.06
C GLN A 21 9.19 14.14 22.28
N ALA A 22 9.74 14.50 21.13
CA ALA A 22 9.16 15.53 20.27
C ALA A 22 7.78 15.17 19.69
N ALA A 23 7.47 13.87 19.59
CA ALA A 23 6.16 13.34 19.20
C ALA A 23 5.21 13.13 20.39
N GLY A 24 5.65 13.39 21.63
CA GLY A 24 4.85 13.17 22.85
C GLY A 24 4.68 11.69 23.21
N ILE A 25 5.61 10.84 22.79
CA ILE A 25 5.65 9.40 23.12
C ILE A 25 6.49 9.23 24.39
N ALA A 26 5.90 8.62 25.41
CA ALA A 26 6.60 8.31 26.66
C ALA A 26 7.62 7.17 26.48
N THR A 27 8.70 7.21 27.23
CA THR A 27 9.80 6.21 27.15
C THR A 27 9.30 4.78 27.40
N GLU A 28 8.31 4.62 28.27
CA GLU A 28 7.72 3.33 28.64
C GLU A 28 6.98 2.67 27.45
N ALA A 29 6.57 3.47 26.47
CA ALA A 29 5.95 2.99 25.25
C ALA A 29 6.97 2.62 24.15
N LEU A 30 8.27 2.77 24.39
CA LEU A 30 9.32 2.53 23.40
C LEU A 30 10.07 1.22 23.68
N SER A 31 10.32 0.49 22.59
CA SER A 31 11.27 -0.63 22.55
C SER A 31 12.36 -0.30 21.51
N PRO A 32 13.56 0.18 21.93
CA PRO A 32 14.63 0.59 21.01
C PRO A 32 15.16 -0.57 20.16
N TYR A 33 15.38 -0.30 18.89
CA TYR A 33 16.08 -1.15 17.93
C TYR A 33 17.35 -0.41 17.45
N GLY A 34 18.34 -0.34 18.31
CA GLY A 34 19.52 0.51 18.10
C GLY A 34 19.22 1.98 18.41
N ARG A 35 20.06 2.88 17.86
CA ARG A 35 20.04 4.31 18.23
C ARG A 35 18.94 5.14 17.54
N TYR A 36 18.50 4.72 16.37
CA TYR A 36 17.70 5.56 15.46
C TYR A 36 16.33 4.97 15.10
N ILE A 37 15.99 3.82 15.65
CA ILE A 37 14.75 3.09 15.41
C ILE A 37 14.18 2.62 16.75
N ALA A 38 12.86 2.69 16.91
CA ALA A 38 12.17 2.07 18.04
C ALA A 38 10.81 1.53 17.60
N LYS A 39 10.32 0.49 18.28
CA LYS A 39 8.90 0.13 18.22
C LYS A 39 8.14 0.93 19.25
N VAL A 40 6.92 1.32 18.89
CA VAL A 40 5.98 2.04 19.75
C VAL A 40 4.86 1.10 20.14
N ASP A 41 4.65 0.89 21.44
CA ASP A 41 3.47 0.15 21.94
C ASP A 41 2.25 1.09 22.03
N PRO A 42 1.25 0.96 21.15
CA PRO A 42 0.07 1.82 21.19
C PRO A 42 -0.78 1.65 22.46
N ALA A 43 -0.70 0.49 23.11
CA ALA A 43 -1.45 0.21 24.34
C ALA A 43 -0.89 0.96 25.56
N ALA A 44 0.39 1.34 25.52
CA ALA A 44 1.06 2.13 26.56
C ALA A 44 0.88 3.65 26.34
N LEU A 45 0.29 4.08 25.21
CA LEU A 45 0.02 5.50 24.97
C LEU A 45 -1.27 5.95 25.65
N PRO A 46 -1.34 7.22 26.10
CA PRO A 46 -2.58 7.79 26.59
C PRO A 46 -3.68 7.68 25.53
N GLN A 47 -4.84 7.16 25.91
CA GLN A 47 -5.99 7.16 25.01
C GLN A 47 -6.39 8.62 24.71
N ARG A 48 -6.17 9.04 23.50
CA ARG A 48 -6.62 10.33 22.97
C ARG A 48 -7.56 10.06 21.81
N ASP A 49 -8.64 10.83 21.74
CA ASP A 49 -9.45 10.84 20.53
C ASP A 49 -8.56 11.23 19.33
N ALA A 50 -8.61 10.46 18.28
CA ALA A 50 -7.88 10.77 17.04
C ALA A 50 -8.48 12.03 16.40
N ARG A 51 -7.93 13.21 16.73
CA ARG A 51 -8.42 14.51 16.25
C ARG A 51 -7.60 15.10 15.12
N ALA A 52 -6.51 14.42 14.75
CA ALA A 52 -5.65 14.89 13.67
C ALA A 52 -6.41 15.01 12.35
N ARG A 53 -6.04 16.00 11.55
CA ARG A 53 -6.40 16.06 10.14
C ARG A 53 -5.67 14.94 9.41
N LEU A 54 -6.42 14.00 8.85
CA LEU A 54 -5.86 12.92 8.03
C LEU A 54 -5.68 13.42 6.59
N VAL A 55 -4.45 13.42 6.13
CA VAL A 55 -4.03 13.82 4.77
C VAL A 55 -3.63 12.56 4.02
N LEU A 56 -4.38 12.21 2.97
CA LEU A 56 -4.06 11.08 2.10
C LEU A 56 -3.31 11.54 0.87
N VAL A 57 -2.09 11.07 0.68
CA VAL A 57 -1.31 11.29 -0.55
C VAL A 57 -1.50 10.12 -1.50
N THR A 58 -1.92 10.42 -2.72
CA THR A 58 -2.07 9.46 -3.82
C THR A 58 -1.53 10.07 -5.11
N ALA A 59 -1.69 9.43 -6.26
CA ALA A 59 -1.23 9.97 -7.54
C ALA A 59 -2.20 9.66 -8.68
N ILE A 60 -1.97 10.25 -9.83
CA ILE A 60 -2.52 9.78 -11.11
C ILE A 60 -1.93 8.41 -11.47
N ASN A 61 -2.42 7.75 -12.53
CA ASN A 61 -1.83 6.48 -12.96
C ASN A 61 -0.33 6.65 -13.25
N PRO A 62 0.54 5.79 -12.67
CA PRO A 62 1.97 6.02 -12.70
C PRO A 62 2.61 5.59 -14.01
N THR A 63 3.76 6.20 -14.32
CA THR A 63 4.75 5.62 -15.24
C THR A 63 5.49 4.44 -14.58
N PRO A 64 6.22 3.61 -15.35
CA PRO A 64 7.07 2.56 -14.77
C PRO A 64 8.13 3.07 -13.78
N ALA A 65 8.53 4.35 -13.87
CA ALA A 65 9.49 4.97 -12.95
C ALA A 65 8.86 5.41 -11.61
N GLY A 66 7.53 5.53 -11.56
CA GLY A 66 6.79 6.05 -10.40
C GLY A 66 6.71 7.58 -10.37
N GLU A 67 5.84 8.10 -9.48
CA GLU A 67 5.50 9.53 -9.46
C GLU A 67 6.00 10.26 -8.19
N GLY A 68 6.81 9.60 -7.37
CA GLY A 68 7.41 10.20 -6.18
C GLY A 68 6.44 10.47 -5.02
N LYS A 69 5.36 9.67 -4.87
CA LYS A 69 4.39 9.84 -3.77
C LYS A 69 5.04 9.90 -2.39
N THR A 70 5.92 8.97 -2.08
CA THR A 70 6.59 8.93 -0.77
C THR A 70 7.47 10.16 -0.56
N THR A 71 8.22 10.59 -1.59
CA THR A 71 8.99 11.84 -1.57
C THR A 71 8.09 13.05 -1.29
N VAL A 72 6.93 13.13 -1.98
CA VAL A 72 5.94 14.20 -1.73
C VAL A 72 5.37 14.11 -0.32
N SER A 73 5.04 12.91 0.18
CA SER A 73 4.51 12.73 1.54
C SER A 73 5.50 13.19 2.61
N VAL A 74 6.77 12.80 2.46
CA VAL A 74 7.85 13.19 3.39
C VAL A 74 8.07 14.70 3.34
N ALA A 75 8.29 15.26 2.15
CA ALA A 75 8.51 16.70 1.99
C ALA A 75 7.32 17.54 2.48
N LEU A 76 6.08 17.08 2.24
CA LEU A 76 4.88 17.75 2.73
C LEU A 76 4.83 17.80 4.25
N ALA A 77 5.11 16.67 4.94
CA ALA A 77 5.14 16.64 6.39
C ALA A 77 6.26 17.52 6.97
N ASP A 78 7.45 17.50 6.36
CA ASP A 78 8.57 18.39 6.72
C ASP A 78 8.19 19.86 6.48
N GLY A 79 7.53 20.17 5.36
CA GLY A 79 7.01 21.52 5.07
C GLY A 79 5.97 21.99 6.09
N MET A 80 5.04 21.11 6.51
CA MET A 80 4.07 21.41 7.57
C MET A 80 4.79 21.74 8.89
N ARG A 81 5.84 20.99 9.27
CA ARG A 81 6.61 21.29 10.49
C ARG A 81 7.38 22.59 10.40
N LYS A 82 7.91 22.95 9.23
CA LYS A 82 8.51 24.28 9.00
C LYS A 82 7.50 25.42 9.17
N LEU A 83 6.21 25.19 8.89
CA LEU A 83 5.10 26.12 9.18
C LEU A 83 4.65 26.09 10.66
N GLY A 84 5.37 25.38 11.53
CA GLY A 84 5.04 25.26 12.96
C GLY A 84 3.87 24.31 13.26
N LYS A 85 3.44 23.49 12.30
CA LYS A 85 2.37 22.51 12.50
C LYS A 85 2.92 21.24 13.13
N ASN A 86 2.19 20.64 14.07
CA ASN A 86 2.54 19.31 14.60
C ASN A 86 2.09 18.23 13.60
N ALA A 87 2.97 17.90 12.66
CA ALA A 87 2.73 16.89 11.63
C ALA A 87 3.52 15.62 11.90
N MET A 88 2.94 14.47 11.55
CA MET A 88 3.53 13.14 11.65
C MET A 88 3.21 12.31 10.41
N LEU A 89 4.14 11.42 10.04
CA LEU A 89 3.98 10.51 8.91
C LEU A 89 3.50 9.13 9.39
N ALA A 90 2.68 8.47 8.56
CA ALA A 90 2.35 7.06 8.68
C ALA A 90 2.50 6.40 7.31
N LEU A 91 3.59 5.64 7.10
CA LEU A 91 4.02 5.11 5.81
C LEU A 91 4.09 3.59 5.81
N ARG A 92 4.21 3.01 4.61
CA ARG A 92 4.43 1.57 4.44
C ARG A 92 5.89 1.21 4.64
N GLU A 93 6.09 0.01 5.17
CA GLU A 93 7.39 -0.66 5.21
C GLU A 93 7.70 -1.29 3.83
N PRO A 94 8.93 -1.20 3.32
CA PRO A 94 9.32 -1.81 2.05
C PRO A 94 9.45 -3.33 2.16
N SER A 95 9.06 -4.05 1.10
CA SER A 95 9.31 -5.48 0.91
C SER A 95 10.62 -5.68 0.16
N LEU A 96 11.38 -6.72 0.50
CA LEU A 96 12.68 -7.03 -0.13
C LEU A 96 12.57 -7.33 -1.62
N GLY A 97 11.46 -7.93 -2.06
CA GLY A 97 11.27 -8.24 -3.48
C GLY A 97 11.36 -7.01 -4.40
N PRO A 98 10.62 -5.92 -4.16
CA PRO A 98 10.81 -4.65 -4.87
C PRO A 98 12.21 -4.06 -4.73
N VAL A 99 12.80 -4.09 -3.53
CA VAL A 99 14.14 -3.54 -3.26
C VAL A 99 15.22 -4.20 -4.11
N PHE A 100 15.23 -5.53 -4.15
CA PHE A 100 16.18 -6.31 -4.97
C PHE A 100 15.74 -6.50 -6.43
N GLY A 101 14.52 -6.08 -6.77
CA GLY A 101 13.92 -6.21 -8.10
C GLY A 101 14.16 -5.01 -9.03
N LEU A 102 13.11 -4.25 -9.30
CA LEU A 102 13.11 -3.13 -10.27
C LEU A 102 12.90 -1.75 -9.62
N LYS A 103 12.35 -1.69 -8.41
CA LYS A 103 11.96 -0.43 -7.78
C LYS A 103 12.87 -0.11 -6.62
N GLY A 104 13.13 1.19 -6.46
CA GLY A 104 13.69 1.75 -5.25
C GLY A 104 12.85 1.44 -4.01
N GLY A 105 13.44 1.67 -2.84
CA GLY A 105 12.79 1.47 -1.55
C GLY A 105 11.59 2.40 -1.32
N ALA A 106 10.96 2.26 -0.16
CA ALA A 106 9.79 3.05 0.25
C ALA A 106 10.15 4.22 1.18
N THR A 107 11.40 4.70 1.15
CA THR A 107 11.89 5.74 2.06
C THR A 107 11.79 7.18 1.51
N GLY A 108 11.31 7.36 0.30
CA GLY A 108 11.38 8.65 -0.41
C GLY A 108 12.64 8.78 -1.25
N GLY A 109 13.05 10.01 -1.60
CA GLY A 109 14.25 10.26 -2.40
C GLY A 109 14.74 11.71 -2.27
N GLY A 110 15.98 11.96 -2.68
CA GLY A 110 16.63 13.26 -2.53
C GLY A 110 16.71 13.70 -1.09
N TYR A 111 16.38 14.96 -0.83
CA TYR A 111 16.34 15.53 0.53
C TYR A 111 15.02 15.26 1.27
N ALA A 112 14.08 14.55 0.66
CA ALA A 112 12.82 14.14 1.29
C ALA A 112 12.80 12.63 1.52
N GLN A 113 13.57 12.17 2.49
CA GLN A 113 13.73 10.77 2.86
C GLN A 113 13.47 10.49 4.33
N VAL A 114 13.00 9.27 4.61
CA VAL A 114 12.97 8.68 5.95
C VAL A 114 14.29 7.95 6.20
N VAL A 115 14.89 8.17 7.35
CA VAL A 115 16.19 7.60 7.75
C VAL A 115 16.08 6.84 9.07
N PRO A 116 16.91 5.79 9.25
CA PRO A 116 18.06 5.30 8.46
C PRO A 116 17.60 4.46 7.24
N MET A 117 17.90 4.93 6.04
CA MET A 117 17.39 4.39 4.78
C MET A 117 17.81 2.93 4.54
N GLU A 118 19.06 2.58 4.81
CA GLU A 118 19.60 1.23 4.61
C GLU A 118 18.87 0.19 5.49
N ASN A 119 18.72 0.49 6.79
CA ASN A 119 18.04 -0.41 7.72
C ASN A 119 16.57 -0.60 7.31
N ILE A 120 15.87 0.49 6.93
CA ILE A 120 14.46 0.44 6.54
C ILE A 120 14.25 -0.44 5.31
N ASN A 121 15.11 -0.31 4.29
CA ASN A 121 14.96 -1.03 3.02
C ASN A 121 15.42 -2.49 3.06
N LEU A 122 16.07 -2.93 4.12
CA LEU A 122 16.52 -4.32 4.28
C LEU A 122 15.68 -5.04 5.34
N HIS A 123 16.27 -5.43 6.47
CA HIS A 123 15.52 -6.20 7.48
C HIS A 123 14.75 -5.36 8.49
N PHE A 124 14.98 -4.07 8.52
CA PHE A 124 14.37 -3.09 9.41
C PHE A 124 14.29 -3.58 10.88
N THR A 125 13.08 -3.96 11.35
CA THR A 125 12.86 -4.55 12.68
C THR A 125 12.38 -6.00 12.62
N GLY A 126 12.25 -6.57 11.42
CA GLY A 126 11.88 -7.96 11.21
C GLY A 126 10.39 -8.23 11.04
N ASP A 127 9.56 -7.20 10.82
CA ASP A 127 8.09 -7.37 10.70
C ASP A 127 7.71 -8.25 9.51
N LEU A 128 8.32 -8.01 8.33
CA LEU A 128 8.11 -8.85 7.15
C LEU A 128 8.54 -10.30 7.36
N HIS A 129 9.64 -10.53 8.09
CA HIS A 129 10.05 -11.87 8.48
C HIS A 129 9.05 -12.53 9.43
N ALA A 130 8.53 -11.82 10.43
CA ALA A 130 7.51 -12.32 11.34
C ALA A 130 6.21 -12.70 10.60
N ILE A 131 5.78 -11.89 9.62
CA ILE A 131 4.62 -12.16 8.76
C ILE A 131 4.88 -13.42 7.91
N THR A 132 6.05 -13.54 7.29
CA THR A 132 6.46 -14.74 6.54
C THR A 132 6.45 -15.98 7.43
N ALA A 133 7.02 -15.89 8.63
CA ALA A 133 7.06 -17.01 9.58
C ALA A 133 5.66 -17.43 10.03
N ALA A 134 4.78 -16.49 10.36
CA ALA A 134 3.40 -16.77 10.74
C ALA A 134 2.60 -17.41 9.59
N ASN A 135 2.79 -16.95 8.36
CA ASN A 135 2.18 -17.51 7.16
C ASN A 135 2.60 -18.98 6.95
N ASN A 136 3.91 -19.22 6.98
CA ASN A 136 4.45 -20.55 6.71
C ASN A 136 4.18 -21.53 7.86
N LEU A 137 4.09 -21.04 9.10
CA LEU A 137 3.62 -21.86 10.23
C LEU A 137 2.18 -22.34 10.00
N LEU A 138 1.28 -21.49 9.50
CA LEU A 138 -0.09 -21.91 9.18
C LEU A 138 -0.10 -23.01 8.09
N CYS A 139 0.69 -22.86 7.03
CA CYS A 139 0.84 -23.89 5.99
C CYS A 139 1.32 -25.23 6.60
N ALA A 140 2.39 -25.17 7.40
CA ALA A 140 2.93 -26.35 8.06
C ALA A 140 1.92 -27.04 8.99
N MET A 141 1.10 -26.27 9.71
CA MET A 141 0.06 -26.82 10.59
C MET A 141 -1.08 -27.45 9.82
N VAL A 142 -1.46 -26.92 8.66
CA VAL A 142 -2.46 -27.52 7.77
C VAL A 142 -1.95 -28.85 7.23
N ASP A 143 -0.74 -28.91 6.69
CA ASP A 143 -0.14 -30.12 6.15
C ASP A 143 0.08 -31.16 7.26
N ASN A 144 0.53 -30.77 8.45
CA ASN A 144 0.67 -31.62 9.61
C ASN A 144 -0.70 -32.20 10.07
N HIS A 145 -1.77 -31.38 10.05
CA HIS A 145 -3.12 -31.85 10.39
C HIS A 145 -3.57 -32.96 9.44
N VAL A 146 -3.35 -32.79 8.13
CA VAL A 146 -3.63 -33.83 7.12
C VAL A 146 -2.81 -35.09 7.38
N GLN A 147 -1.51 -34.96 7.67
CA GLN A 147 -0.58 -36.07 7.91
C GLN A 147 -0.93 -36.86 9.19
N GLN A 148 -1.38 -36.19 10.24
CA GLN A 148 -1.64 -36.76 11.57
C GLN A 148 -3.10 -37.24 11.77
N GLY A 149 -3.73 -37.71 10.72
CA GLY A 149 -5.03 -38.37 10.79
C GLY A 149 -6.22 -37.55 10.31
N ASN A 150 -6.01 -36.29 9.91
CA ASN A 150 -6.98 -35.43 9.19
C ASN A 150 -8.40 -35.41 9.82
N ALA A 151 -8.47 -35.18 11.13
CA ALA A 151 -9.74 -35.23 11.88
C ALA A 151 -10.79 -34.23 11.34
N LEU A 152 -10.38 -33.13 10.69
CA LEU A 152 -11.27 -32.15 10.04
C LEU A 152 -11.75 -32.62 8.65
N GLY A 153 -11.22 -33.72 8.09
CA GLY A 153 -11.60 -34.19 6.76
C GLY A 153 -11.19 -33.25 5.62
N ILE A 154 -10.06 -32.60 5.74
CA ILE A 154 -9.51 -31.71 4.70
C ILE A 154 -9.25 -32.52 3.43
N ASP A 155 -9.76 -32.06 2.28
CA ASP A 155 -9.36 -32.55 0.96
C ASP A 155 -8.01 -31.90 0.58
N PRO A 156 -6.89 -32.66 0.51
CA PRO A 156 -5.58 -32.10 0.19
C PRO A 156 -5.52 -31.33 -1.15
N ARG A 157 -6.45 -31.65 -2.08
CA ARG A 157 -6.56 -30.98 -3.38
C ARG A 157 -7.29 -29.64 -3.30
N LYS A 158 -7.89 -29.34 -2.13
CA LYS A 158 -8.65 -28.12 -1.87
C LYS A 158 -8.01 -27.24 -0.80
N ILE A 159 -6.73 -27.43 -0.51
CA ILE A 159 -5.94 -26.51 0.28
C ILE A 159 -5.72 -25.27 -0.58
N CYS A 160 -6.18 -24.10 -0.12
CA CYS A 160 -6.16 -22.83 -0.87
C CYS A 160 -5.22 -21.79 -0.28
N PHE A 161 -4.68 -22.02 0.92
CA PHE A 161 -3.72 -21.13 1.56
C PHE A 161 -2.30 -21.52 1.14
N ARG A 162 -1.50 -20.53 0.70
CA ARG A 162 -0.18 -20.72 0.12
C ARG A 162 0.95 -20.30 1.05
N HIS A 163 2.13 -20.86 0.83
CA HIS A 163 3.36 -20.35 1.45
C HIS A 163 3.66 -18.93 0.98
N CYS A 164 4.55 -18.24 1.68
CA CYS A 164 5.06 -16.94 1.21
C CYS A 164 6.57 -16.82 1.42
N LEU A 165 7.17 -15.93 0.61
CA LEU A 165 8.57 -15.56 0.67
C LEU A 165 8.73 -14.10 0.24
N ASP A 166 9.51 -13.30 0.96
CA ASP A 166 9.65 -11.87 0.67
C ASP A 166 10.74 -11.56 -0.38
N VAL A 167 10.91 -12.43 -1.35
CA VAL A 167 11.83 -12.29 -2.50
C VAL A 167 11.09 -12.66 -3.77
N ASN A 168 11.42 -11.99 -4.88
CA ASN A 168 10.86 -12.28 -6.19
C ASN A 168 11.42 -13.59 -6.75
N ASP A 169 10.61 -14.64 -6.80
CA ASP A 169 10.99 -15.94 -7.39
C ASP A 169 9.86 -16.54 -8.24
N ARG A 170 9.99 -16.44 -9.57
CA ARG A 170 8.98 -16.95 -10.50
C ARG A 170 8.86 -18.46 -10.53
N GLN A 171 9.87 -19.21 -10.09
CA GLN A 171 9.83 -20.68 -10.07
C GLN A 171 8.95 -21.21 -8.94
N LEU A 172 8.72 -20.40 -7.90
CA LEU A 172 7.88 -20.75 -6.77
C LEU A 172 6.38 -20.50 -7.00
N ARG A 173 5.97 -19.97 -8.16
CA ARG A 173 4.54 -19.72 -8.45
C ARG A 173 3.69 -20.96 -8.42
N GLN A 174 4.24 -22.08 -8.89
CA GLN A 174 3.62 -23.39 -8.83
C GLN A 174 4.70 -24.43 -8.59
N ILE A 175 4.52 -25.25 -7.57
CA ILE A 175 5.41 -26.31 -7.14
C ILE A 175 4.63 -27.56 -6.82
N VAL A 176 5.31 -28.68 -6.70
CA VAL A 176 4.78 -29.90 -6.08
C VAL A 176 5.54 -30.11 -4.77
N GLN A 177 4.81 -30.20 -3.67
CA GLN A 177 5.38 -30.49 -2.34
C GLN A 177 4.96 -31.87 -1.84
N GLY A 178 5.56 -32.37 -0.73
CA GLY A 178 5.27 -33.68 -0.14
C GLY A 178 5.89 -34.86 -0.88
N LEU A 179 6.88 -34.63 -1.75
CA LEU A 179 7.60 -35.69 -2.46
C LEU A 179 8.56 -36.44 -1.50
N GLY A 180 8.92 -37.68 -1.85
CA GLY A 180 9.89 -38.51 -1.10
C GLY A 180 9.25 -39.59 -0.22
N GLY A 181 7.97 -39.87 -0.43
CA GLY A 181 7.23 -40.95 0.21
C GLY A 181 6.34 -40.52 1.38
N PRO A 182 5.57 -41.44 1.97
CA PRO A 182 4.48 -41.12 2.91
C PRO A 182 4.92 -40.37 4.18
N ILE A 183 6.17 -40.48 4.57
CA ILE A 183 6.73 -39.78 5.73
C ILE A 183 6.79 -38.25 5.52
N ASN A 184 6.82 -37.82 4.27
CA ASN A 184 6.91 -36.39 3.89
C ASN A 184 5.54 -35.73 3.61
N GLY A 185 4.44 -36.51 3.77
CA GLY A 185 3.09 -36.01 3.56
C GLY A 185 2.44 -36.48 2.27
N THR A 186 1.36 -35.83 1.89
CA THR A 186 0.61 -36.10 0.66
C THR A 186 1.11 -35.21 -0.47
N PRO A 187 1.62 -35.76 -1.59
CA PRO A 187 2.01 -34.95 -2.74
C PRO A 187 0.83 -34.10 -3.27
N ARG A 188 1.04 -32.80 -3.40
CA ARG A 188 0.04 -31.87 -3.93
C ARG A 188 0.68 -30.68 -4.64
N GLU A 189 -0.08 -30.06 -5.52
CA GLU A 189 0.29 -28.75 -6.06
C GLU A 189 0.19 -27.68 -4.96
N ASP A 190 1.12 -26.75 -4.98
CA ASP A 190 1.16 -25.54 -4.13
C ASP A 190 1.86 -24.41 -4.86
N GLY A 191 2.13 -23.34 -4.17
CA GLY A 191 2.90 -22.20 -4.66
C GLY A 191 3.22 -21.22 -3.55
N PHE A 192 3.99 -20.21 -3.89
CA PHE A 192 4.33 -19.11 -2.99
C PHE A 192 3.74 -17.80 -3.51
N ASP A 193 3.20 -17.01 -2.60
CA ASP A 193 2.95 -15.59 -2.81
C ASP A 193 4.12 -14.78 -2.22
N ILE A 194 4.38 -13.57 -2.72
CA ILE A 194 5.31 -12.68 -2.02
C ILE A 194 4.66 -12.22 -0.71
N THR A 195 5.45 -12.08 0.35
CA THR A 195 4.95 -11.75 1.70
C THR A 195 4.01 -10.53 1.70
N ALA A 196 4.33 -9.50 0.93
CA ALA A 196 3.51 -8.30 0.77
C ALA A 196 2.14 -8.55 0.08
N ALA A 197 1.95 -9.69 -0.61
CA ALA A 197 0.69 -10.10 -1.22
C ALA A 197 -0.07 -11.15 -0.39
N SER A 198 0.50 -11.62 0.72
CA SER A 198 -0.12 -12.64 1.59
C SER A 198 -1.35 -12.10 2.31
N GLU A 199 -2.28 -13.00 2.64
CA GLU A 199 -3.44 -12.63 3.46
C GLU A 199 -3.02 -12.22 4.88
N ILE A 200 -1.93 -12.79 5.42
CA ILE A 200 -1.39 -12.41 6.73
C ILE A 200 -0.97 -10.93 6.74
N MET A 201 -0.31 -10.44 5.69
CA MET A 201 0.02 -9.02 5.56
C MET A 201 -1.23 -8.14 5.55
N ALA A 202 -2.28 -8.54 4.83
CA ALA A 202 -3.54 -7.79 4.79
C ALA A 202 -4.25 -7.78 6.15
N VAL A 203 -4.32 -8.93 6.82
CA VAL A 203 -4.85 -9.07 8.19
C VAL A 203 -4.09 -8.18 9.17
N PHE A 204 -2.77 -8.25 9.14
CA PHE A 204 -1.86 -7.47 9.99
C PHE A 204 -2.10 -5.95 9.85
N CYS A 205 -2.24 -5.48 8.61
CA CYS A 205 -2.45 -4.06 8.34
C CYS A 205 -3.87 -3.56 8.66
N LEU A 206 -4.88 -4.44 8.66
CA LEU A 206 -6.27 -4.09 8.97
C LEU A 206 -6.66 -4.33 10.43
N ALA A 207 -5.84 -5.04 11.19
CA ALA A 207 -6.07 -5.27 12.62
C ALA A 207 -6.02 -3.95 13.41
N ALA A 208 -6.95 -3.78 14.34
CA ALA A 208 -7.03 -2.62 15.21
C ALA A 208 -6.12 -2.76 16.45
N ASP A 209 -5.97 -3.98 16.94
CA ASP A 209 -5.17 -4.35 18.11
C ASP A 209 -4.82 -5.85 18.07
N LEU A 210 -4.10 -6.32 19.08
CA LEU A 210 -3.66 -7.73 19.18
C LEU A 210 -4.85 -8.71 19.29
N LYS A 211 -5.94 -8.31 19.93
CA LYS A 211 -7.15 -9.13 20.07
C LYS A 211 -7.87 -9.27 18.72
N ASP A 212 -8.00 -8.18 18.00
CA ASP A 212 -8.58 -8.18 16.65
C ASP A 212 -7.67 -8.95 15.68
N LEU A 213 -6.33 -8.79 15.78
CA LEU A 213 -5.37 -9.58 15.00
C LEU A 213 -5.62 -11.08 15.17
N LYS A 214 -5.68 -11.57 16.42
CA LYS A 214 -5.94 -13.00 16.71
C LYS A 214 -7.27 -13.47 16.15
N LYS A 215 -8.32 -12.65 16.28
CA LYS A 215 -9.66 -12.96 15.75
C LYS A 215 -9.64 -13.05 14.22
N ARG A 216 -8.96 -12.13 13.54
CA ARG A 216 -8.82 -12.11 12.08
C ARG A 216 -8.01 -13.29 11.58
N LEU A 217 -6.86 -13.59 12.19
CA LEU A 217 -6.04 -14.76 11.87
C LEU A 217 -6.84 -16.05 11.97
N GLY A 218 -7.67 -16.19 13.02
CA GLY A 218 -8.52 -17.37 13.20
C GLY A 218 -9.56 -17.60 12.10
N ARG A 219 -10.01 -16.53 11.43
CA ARG A 219 -11.01 -16.59 10.35
C ARG A 219 -10.45 -16.94 8.98
N ILE A 220 -9.14 -16.95 8.79
CA ILE A 220 -8.50 -17.30 7.52
C ILE A 220 -8.98 -18.68 7.08
N VAL A 221 -9.55 -18.78 5.89
CA VAL A 221 -9.94 -20.07 5.27
C VAL A 221 -8.70 -20.67 4.62
N VAL A 222 -8.30 -21.86 5.08
CA VAL A 222 -7.06 -22.52 4.63
C VAL A 222 -7.31 -23.66 3.64
N ALA A 223 -8.48 -24.28 3.71
CA ALA A 223 -8.84 -25.43 2.89
C ALA A 223 -10.36 -25.65 2.88
N HIS A 224 -10.82 -26.64 2.12
CA HIS A 224 -12.18 -27.19 2.23
C HIS A 224 -12.13 -28.68 2.53
N THR A 225 -13.16 -29.17 3.23
CA THR A 225 -13.34 -30.60 3.50
C THR A 225 -13.67 -31.38 2.23
N PHE A 226 -13.68 -32.73 2.29
CA PHE A 226 -14.21 -33.56 1.20
C PHE A 226 -15.69 -33.24 0.91
N GLY A 227 -16.46 -32.83 1.93
CA GLY A 227 -17.86 -32.38 1.81
C GLY A 227 -18.01 -30.97 1.20
N GLY A 228 -16.94 -30.19 1.15
CA GLY A 228 -16.92 -28.83 0.60
C GLY A 228 -17.07 -27.70 1.62
N GLU A 229 -17.12 -28.02 2.93
CA GLU A 229 -17.17 -27.00 3.98
C GLU A 229 -15.80 -26.33 4.15
N PRO A 230 -15.76 -24.99 4.39
CA PRO A 230 -14.51 -24.29 4.64
C PRO A 230 -13.87 -24.68 5.97
N VAL A 231 -12.56 -24.82 5.99
CA VAL A 231 -11.74 -25.06 7.18
C VAL A 231 -10.92 -23.80 7.47
N THR A 232 -10.97 -23.36 8.74
CA THR A 232 -10.30 -22.13 9.16
C THR A 232 -9.02 -22.38 9.95
N ALA A 233 -8.16 -21.36 10.03
CA ALA A 233 -6.95 -21.39 10.85
C ALA A 233 -7.25 -21.60 12.36
N ALA A 234 -8.43 -21.16 12.84
CA ALA A 234 -8.86 -21.44 14.21
C ALA A 234 -9.14 -22.94 14.42
N GLN A 235 -9.79 -23.60 13.47
CA GLN A 235 -10.08 -25.05 13.55
C GLN A 235 -8.79 -25.90 13.49
N VAL A 236 -7.78 -25.45 12.74
CA VAL A 236 -6.45 -26.06 12.72
C VAL A 236 -5.65 -25.77 14.00
N GLY A 237 -6.08 -24.78 14.81
CA GLY A 237 -5.43 -24.42 16.07
C GLY A 237 -4.25 -23.44 15.92
N ALA A 238 -4.04 -22.83 14.74
CA ALA A 238 -2.86 -22.02 14.43
C ALA A 238 -2.92 -20.58 14.98
N ALA A 239 -4.10 -20.02 15.19
CA ALA A 239 -4.29 -18.57 15.47
C ALA A 239 -3.48 -18.08 16.67
N GLY A 240 -3.32 -18.87 17.73
CA GLY A 240 -2.56 -18.49 18.93
C GLY A 240 -1.06 -18.34 18.64
N ALA A 241 -0.46 -19.34 18.01
CA ALA A 241 0.98 -19.34 17.68
C ALA A 241 1.33 -18.26 16.65
N MET A 242 0.48 -18.05 15.62
CA MET A 242 0.64 -16.96 14.67
C MET A 242 0.60 -15.59 15.36
N THR A 243 -0.34 -15.40 16.31
CA THR A 243 -0.44 -14.14 17.05
C THR A 243 0.80 -13.90 17.91
N ALA A 244 1.37 -14.97 18.51
CA ALA A 244 2.60 -14.87 19.31
C ALA A 244 3.79 -14.40 18.45
N LEU A 245 3.93 -14.94 17.22
CA LEU A 245 4.96 -14.50 16.26
C LEU A 245 4.79 -13.03 15.83
N LEU A 246 3.56 -12.55 15.75
CA LEU A 246 3.24 -11.20 15.25
C LEU A 246 3.10 -10.16 16.38
N ARG A 247 3.23 -10.54 17.66
CA ARG A 247 2.97 -9.66 18.81
C ARG A 247 3.83 -8.40 18.77
N ASP A 248 5.12 -8.57 18.65
CA ASP A 248 6.06 -7.44 18.68
C ASP A 248 6.08 -6.70 17.32
N ALA A 249 5.85 -7.44 16.23
CA ALA A 249 5.69 -6.86 14.89
C ALA A 249 4.51 -5.88 14.83
N LEU A 250 3.40 -6.12 15.55
CA LEU A 250 2.21 -5.26 15.53
C LEU A 250 2.45 -3.85 16.10
N CYS A 251 3.51 -3.64 16.86
CA CYS A 251 3.94 -2.32 17.31
C CYS A 251 4.58 -1.55 16.13
N PRO A 252 4.06 -0.36 15.75
CA PRO A 252 4.64 0.42 14.65
C PRO A 252 6.09 0.85 14.88
N ASN A 253 6.84 0.96 13.80
CA ASN A 253 8.25 1.37 13.82
C ASN A 253 8.35 2.89 13.76
N LEU A 254 8.87 3.52 14.82
CA LEU A 254 9.21 4.93 14.85
C LEU A 254 10.60 5.15 14.24
N VAL A 255 10.65 6.06 13.29
CA VAL A 255 11.84 6.58 12.63
C VAL A 255 11.67 8.09 12.41
N GLN A 256 12.58 8.73 11.69
CA GLN A 256 12.57 10.16 11.41
C GLN A 256 12.79 10.46 9.93
N THR A 257 12.34 11.61 9.47
CA THR A 257 12.81 12.16 8.19
C THR A 257 14.21 12.77 8.36
N MET A 258 14.87 13.12 7.26
CA MET A 258 16.12 13.88 7.29
C MET A 258 15.98 15.23 8.05
N GLU A 259 14.77 15.78 8.11
CA GLU A 259 14.45 17.01 8.84
C GLU A 259 13.81 16.76 10.22
N HIS A 260 13.91 15.53 10.73
CA HIS A 260 13.46 15.09 12.07
C HIS A 260 11.93 15.07 12.27
N THR A 261 11.13 15.02 11.22
CA THR A 261 9.70 14.74 11.35
C THR A 261 9.51 13.29 11.80
N PRO A 262 8.75 13.03 12.89
CA PRO A 262 8.46 11.67 13.31
C PRO A 262 7.67 10.89 12.25
N CYS A 263 8.06 9.66 11.99
CA CYS A 263 7.42 8.78 11.02
C CYS A 263 7.17 7.41 11.63
N LEU A 264 5.93 6.92 11.55
CA LEU A 264 5.57 5.53 11.85
C LEU A 264 5.55 4.74 10.56
N MET A 265 6.52 3.82 10.38
CA MET A 265 6.52 2.88 9.25
C MET A 265 6.01 1.53 9.70
N HIS A 266 4.98 0.98 9.03
CA HIS A 266 4.37 -0.25 9.49
C HIS A 266 3.53 -0.95 8.44
N GLY A 267 3.88 -2.19 8.12
CA GLY A 267 3.24 -3.04 7.13
C GLY A 267 3.37 -2.50 5.70
N GLY A 268 3.25 -3.39 4.71
CA GLY A 268 3.52 -3.06 3.32
C GLY A 268 2.72 -3.88 2.30
N PRO A 269 1.37 -3.95 2.37
CA PRO A 269 0.59 -4.73 1.43
C PRO A 269 0.63 -4.12 0.03
N PHE A 270 0.66 -4.96 -1.01
CA PHE A 270 0.64 -4.51 -2.39
C PHE A 270 -0.73 -3.93 -2.76
N ALA A 271 -0.73 -2.77 -3.46
CA ALA A 271 -1.96 -2.06 -3.81
C ALA A 271 -2.69 -2.62 -5.04
N ASN A 272 -2.06 -3.48 -5.82
CA ASN A 272 -2.68 -4.14 -6.98
C ASN A 272 -3.35 -5.47 -6.66
N ILE A 273 -3.24 -5.96 -5.42
CA ILE A 273 -3.83 -7.25 -4.99
C ILE A 273 -4.38 -7.21 -3.56
N ALA A 274 -4.02 -6.21 -2.77
CA ALA A 274 -4.51 -5.94 -1.43
C ALA A 274 -4.82 -4.44 -1.28
N HIS A 275 -5.08 -3.96 -0.05
CA HIS A 275 -5.50 -2.58 0.18
C HIS A 275 -4.38 -1.51 0.07
N GLY A 276 -3.12 -1.91 -0.10
CA GLY A 276 -2.04 -1.04 -0.58
C GLY A 276 -1.66 0.17 0.26
N CYS A 277 -1.91 0.14 1.56
CA CYS A 277 -1.58 1.22 2.49
C CYS A 277 -1.05 0.67 3.82
N ASN A 278 -0.41 1.50 4.62
CA ASN A 278 0.13 1.12 5.93
C ASN A 278 -0.95 0.63 6.90
N SER A 279 -0.54 0.15 8.07
CA SER A 279 -1.46 -0.42 9.05
C SER A 279 -2.45 0.61 9.64
N VAL A 280 -3.58 0.11 10.11
CA VAL A 280 -4.56 0.86 10.89
C VAL A 280 -3.95 1.33 12.20
N VAL A 281 -3.16 0.47 12.84
CA VAL A 281 -2.47 0.78 14.11
C VAL A 281 -1.57 2.00 13.95
N ALA A 282 -0.68 2.02 12.94
CA ALA A 282 0.20 3.15 12.71
C ALA A 282 -0.55 4.44 12.38
N THR A 283 -1.59 4.36 11.53
CA THR A 283 -2.40 5.54 11.18
C THR A 283 -3.10 6.12 12.39
N LYS A 284 -3.79 5.29 13.21
CA LYS A 284 -4.49 5.75 14.42
C LYS A 284 -3.53 6.27 15.48
N THR A 285 -2.37 5.64 15.64
CA THR A 285 -1.32 6.09 16.57
C THR A 285 -0.78 7.47 16.15
N ALA A 286 -0.45 7.66 14.87
CA ALA A 286 -0.02 8.97 14.37
C ALA A 286 -1.11 10.05 14.56
N MET A 287 -2.37 9.72 14.29
CA MET A 287 -3.51 10.64 14.50
C MET A 287 -3.74 11.00 15.97
N ALA A 288 -3.40 10.13 16.90
CA ALA A 288 -3.48 10.43 18.33
C ALA A 288 -2.34 11.34 18.84
N LEU A 289 -1.20 11.36 18.12
CA LEU A 289 0.03 12.06 18.51
C LEU A 289 0.25 13.40 17.78
N SER A 290 -0.48 13.68 16.70
CA SER A 290 -0.26 14.85 15.86
C SER A 290 -1.54 15.64 15.59
N ASP A 291 -1.39 16.85 15.03
CA ASP A 291 -2.52 17.65 14.53
C ASP A 291 -2.79 17.33 13.04
N TYR A 292 -1.75 16.93 12.31
CA TYR A 292 -1.83 16.50 10.92
C TYR A 292 -1.10 15.18 10.75
N THR A 293 -1.82 14.17 10.27
CA THR A 293 -1.23 12.88 9.91
C THR A 293 -1.19 12.73 8.40
N VAL A 294 0.01 12.66 7.84
CA VAL A 294 0.21 12.43 6.41
C VAL A 294 0.43 10.94 6.17
N THR A 295 -0.38 10.35 5.32
CA THR A 295 -0.28 8.94 4.91
C THR A 295 -0.38 8.81 3.40
N GLU A 296 0.00 7.64 2.87
CA GLU A 296 -0.05 7.40 1.43
C GLU A 296 -0.83 6.14 1.05
N ALA A 297 -1.33 6.12 -0.19
CA ALA A 297 -1.86 4.93 -0.83
C ALA A 297 -1.06 4.57 -2.08
N GLY A 298 -0.83 3.27 -2.31
CA GLY A 298 0.00 2.77 -3.41
C GLY A 298 -0.60 3.00 -4.79
N PHE A 299 0.24 3.20 -5.81
CA PHE A 299 -0.15 3.42 -7.21
C PHE A 299 -1.03 4.66 -7.42
N GLY A 300 -1.95 4.60 -8.39
CA GLY A 300 -2.91 5.65 -8.70
C GLY A 300 -4.10 5.69 -7.74
N ALA A 301 -4.85 6.80 -7.76
CA ALA A 301 -6.02 6.96 -6.90
C ALA A 301 -7.13 5.95 -7.23
N ASP A 302 -7.22 5.51 -8.45
CA ASP A 302 -8.12 4.44 -8.91
C ASP A 302 -7.88 3.09 -8.20
N LEU A 303 -6.65 2.80 -7.80
CA LEU A 303 -6.30 1.58 -7.08
C LEU A 303 -6.07 1.84 -5.58
N GLY A 304 -5.09 2.68 -5.26
CA GLY A 304 -4.65 2.87 -3.89
C GLY A 304 -5.64 3.66 -3.05
N ALA A 305 -6.09 4.82 -3.52
CA ALA A 305 -7.05 5.63 -2.75
C ALA A 305 -8.42 4.94 -2.68
N GLU A 306 -8.87 4.28 -3.76
CA GLU A 306 -10.11 3.50 -3.74
C GLU A 306 -10.10 2.48 -2.59
N LYS A 307 -9.04 1.65 -2.49
CA LYS A 307 -8.94 0.64 -1.44
C LYS A 307 -8.68 1.22 -0.05
N PHE A 308 -7.96 2.34 0.04
CA PHE A 308 -7.81 3.06 1.29
C PHE A 308 -9.17 3.51 1.84
N LEU A 309 -10.05 4.05 0.98
CA LEU A 309 -11.36 4.56 1.35
C LEU A 309 -12.38 3.41 1.53
N ASP A 310 -12.55 2.57 0.51
CA ASP A 310 -13.59 1.55 0.49
C ASP A 310 -13.26 0.28 1.30
N ILE A 311 -12.00 0.07 1.70
CA ILE A 311 -11.61 -1.05 2.57
C ILE A 311 -11.11 -0.54 3.91
N LYS A 312 -9.97 0.15 3.99
CA LYS A 312 -9.34 0.52 5.25
C LYS A 312 -10.19 1.51 6.05
N CYS A 313 -10.65 2.59 5.40
CA CYS A 313 -11.47 3.61 6.08
C CYS A 313 -12.84 3.05 6.47
N ARG A 314 -13.50 2.33 5.55
CA ARG A 314 -14.79 1.69 5.81
C ARG A 314 -14.77 0.80 7.04
N MET A 315 -13.76 -0.07 7.16
CA MET A 315 -13.66 -1.02 8.26
C MET A 315 -13.26 -0.40 9.59
N ASN A 316 -12.66 0.80 9.59
CA ASN A 316 -12.00 1.35 10.77
C ASN A 316 -12.51 2.73 11.20
N GLY A 317 -13.56 3.25 10.53
CA GLY A 317 -14.17 4.54 10.88
C GLY A 317 -13.23 5.72 10.62
N LEU A 318 -12.36 5.64 9.62
CA LEU A 318 -11.46 6.71 9.21
C LEU A 318 -12.00 7.40 7.96
N TRP A 319 -11.64 8.68 7.75
CA TRP A 319 -11.84 9.38 6.49
C TRP A 319 -10.85 10.54 6.38
N PRO A 320 -10.23 10.77 5.20
CA PRO A 320 -9.29 11.88 5.04
C PRO A 320 -10.02 13.23 5.00
N ASN A 321 -9.39 14.24 5.61
CA ASN A 321 -9.84 15.63 5.55
C ASN A 321 -9.52 16.26 4.19
N VAL A 322 -8.46 15.78 3.54
CA VAL A 322 -8.02 16.20 2.22
C VAL A 322 -7.25 15.08 1.53
N ILE A 323 -7.41 14.97 0.22
CA ILE A 323 -6.60 14.09 -0.62
C ILE A 323 -5.61 14.95 -1.42
N VAL A 324 -4.31 14.63 -1.32
CA VAL A 324 -3.25 15.22 -2.13
C VAL A 324 -3.02 14.31 -3.33
N LEU A 325 -3.33 14.81 -4.53
CA LEU A 325 -3.17 14.08 -5.78
C LEU A 325 -1.87 14.51 -6.46
N VAL A 326 -0.88 13.63 -6.46
CA VAL A 326 0.41 13.86 -7.08
C VAL A 326 0.30 13.69 -8.59
N ALA A 327 0.72 14.69 -9.34
CA ALA A 327 0.85 14.67 -10.78
C ALA A 327 2.26 15.09 -11.19
N THR A 328 2.79 14.49 -12.26
CA THR A 328 4.09 14.84 -12.84
C THR A 328 3.94 15.11 -14.33
N LEU A 329 4.75 16.01 -14.89
CA LEU A 329 4.74 16.25 -16.33
C LEU A 329 5.05 14.96 -17.12
N ARG A 330 5.90 14.09 -16.56
CA ARG A 330 6.26 12.79 -17.15
C ARG A 330 5.06 11.87 -17.28
N ALA A 331 4.27 11.73 -16.21
CA ALA A 331 3.07 10.89 -16.23
C ALA A 331 2.00 11.47 -17.16
N LEU A 332 1.79 12.79 -17.14
CA LEU A 332 0.86 13.43 -18.06
C LEU A 332 1.28 13.23 -19.52
N LYS A 333 2.56 13.45 -19.88
CA LYS A 333 3.06 13.19 -21.24
C LYS A 333 2.95 11.71 -21.63
N HIS A 334 3.22 10.79 -20.69
CA HIS A 334 3.01 9.35 -20.91
C HIS A 334 1.55 9.05 -21.26
N HIS A 335 0.61 9.56 -20.48
CA HIS A 335 -0.83 9.40 -20.73
C HIS A 335 -1.32 10.12 -21.99
N GLY A 336 -0.56 11.08 -22.48
CA GLY A 336 -0.75 11.71 -23.80
C GLY A 336 -0.04 11.00 -24.95
N GLY A 337 0.50 9.80 -24.72
CA GLY A 337 1.07 8.93 -25.77
C GLY A 337 2.58 9.10 -26.03
N VAL A 338 3.32 9.85 -25.21
CA VAL A 338 4.79 9.96 -25.33
C VAL A 338 5.43 8.64 -24.91
N GLU A 339 6.36 8.14 -25.70
CA GLU A 339 7.09 6.90 -25.44
C GLU A 339 8.13 7.07 -24.31
N LYS A 340 8.42 5.94 -23.64
CA LYS A 340 9.48 5.89 -22.62
C LYS A 340 10.83 6.33 -23.19
N GLY A 341 11.50 7.25 -22.49
CA GLY A 341 12.79 7.83 -22.90
C GLY A 341 12.67 9.26 -23.40
N HIS A 342 11.47 9.72 -23.81
CA HIS A 342 11.20 11.06 -24.35
C HIS A 342 10.39 11.96 -23.41
N TYR A 343 10.12 11.54 -22.16
CA TYR A 343 9.30 12.33 -21.21
C TYR A 343 9.93 13.66 -20.80
N SER A 344 11.24 13.83 -20.91
CA SER A 344 11.95 15.08 -20.63
C SER A 344 11.88 16.10 -21.77
N GLU A 345 11.47 15.67 -22.96
CA GLU A 345 11.32 16.56 -24.12
C GLU A 345 10.02 17.38 -23.99
N PRO A 346 10.05 18.68 -24.25
CA PRO A 346 8.83 19.49 -24.25
C PRO A 346 7.81 18.98 -25.27
N ASN A 347 6.58 18.74 -24.82
CA ASN A 347 5.48 18.28 -25.66
C ASN A 347 4.12 18.75 -25.10
N ALA A 348 3.77 19.99 -25.37
CA ALA A 348 2.54 20.60 -24.89
C ALA A 348 1.26 19.93 -25.41
N GLU A 349 1.29 19.33 -26.60
CA GLU A 349 0.12 18.62 -27.16
C GLU A 349 -0.15 17.32 -26.41
N ALA A 350 0.86 16.48 -26.22
CA ALA A 350 0.74 15.27 -25.43
C ALA A 350 0.37 15.60 -23.96
N LEU A 351 0.90 16.70 -23.41
CA LEU A 351 0.55 17.15 -22.08
C LEU A 351 -0.95 17.46 -21.96
N ARG A 352 -1.53 18.20 -22.94
CA ARG A 352 -2.97 18.49 -22.98
C ARG A 352 -3.81 17.22 -23.07
N GLN A 353 -3.41 16.27 -23.90
CA GLN A 353 -4.11 14.98 -24.02
C GLN A 353 -4.04 14.18 -22.70
N GLY A 354 -2.88 14.17 -22.04
CA GLY A 354 -2.69 13.45 -20.79
C GLY A 354 -3.39 14.07 -19.59
N LEU A 355 -3.79 15.37 -19.65
CA LEU A 355 -4.59 16.01 -18.61
C LEU A 355 -5.91 15.27 -18.33
N ALA A 356 -6.47 14.56 -19.32
CA ALA A 356 -7.67 13.76 -19.13
C ALA A 356 -7.53 12.72 -17.99
N ASN A 357 -6.33 12.14 -17.81
CA ASN A 357 -6.07 11.22 -16.70
C ASN A 357 -6.14 11.93 -15.34
N LEU A 358 -5.53 13.09 -15.21
CA LEU A 358 -5.57 13.91 -13.99
C LEU A 358 -7.01 14.35 -13.67
N GLU A 359 -7.73 14.84 -14.68
CA GLU A 359 -9.12 15.32 -14.54
C GLU A 359 -10.06 14.20 -14.12
N SER A 360 -9.89 12.98 -14.65
CA SER A 360 -10.66 11.81 -14.26
C SER A 360 -10.45 11.45 -12.79
N HIS A 361 -9.20 11.45 -12.30
CA HIS A 361 -8.91 11.23 -10.88
C HIS A 361 -9.50 12.33 -9.99
N ILE A 362 -9.40 13.61 -10.38
CA ILE A 362 -10.02 14.73 -9.67
C ILE A 362 -11.53 14.55 -9.59
N SER A 363 -12.17 14.16 -10.70
CA SER A 363 -13.60 13.89 -10.76
C SER A 363 -14.01 12.80 -9.79
N ASN A 364 -13.29 11.67 -9.75
CA ASN A 364 -13.56 10.59 -8.82
C ASN A 364 -13.46 11.06 -7.35
N ILE A 365 -12.42 11.81 -7.01
CA ILE A 365 -12.22 12.33 -5.64
C ILE A 365 -13.35 13.28 -5.24
N ARG A 366 -13.72 14.21 -6.12
CA ARG A 366 -14.74 15.22 -5.83
C ARG A 366 -16.17 14.69 -5.85
N HIS A 367 -16.50 13.84 -6.82
CA HIS A 367 -17.89 13.46 -7.09
C HIS A 367 -18.26 12.08 -6.53
N VAL A 368 -17.32 11.12 -6.45
CA VAL A 368 -17.60 9.80 -5.86
C VAL A 368 -17.33 9.84 -4.36
N TRP A 369 -16.14 10.24 -3.96
CA TRP A 369 -15.73 10.23 -2.55
C TRP A 369 -16.00 11.54 -1.82
N GLN A 370 -16.45 12.58 -2.52
CA GLN A 370 -16.86 13.87 -1.96
C GLN A 370 -15.83 14.46 -0.98
N THR A 371 -14.55 14.30 -1.32
CA THR A 371 -13.42 14.73 -0.48
C THR A 371 -12.69 15.88 -1.15
N PRO A 372 -12.27 16.91 -0.40
CA PRO A 372 -11.43 17.98 -0.95
C PRO A 372 -10.14 17.44 -1.54
N VAL A 373 -9.73 17.98 -2.69
CA VAL A 373 -8.49 17.59 -3.39
C VAL A 373 -7.57 18.79 -3.58
N VAL A 374 -6.29 18.56 -3.34
CA VAL A 374 -5.19 19.46 -3.68
C VAL A 374 -4.25 18.73 -4.62
N VAL A 375 -3.91 19.33 -5.76
CA VAL A 375 -2.95 18.73 -6.70
C VAL A 375 -1.53 19.17 -6.35
N ALA A 376 -0.67 18.18 -6.08
CA ALA A 376 0.77 18.40 -5.93
C ALA A 376 1.45 18.17 -7.28
N LEU A 377 1.96 19.24 -7.89
CA LEU A 377 2.73 19.18 -9.12
C LEU A 377 4.19 18.87 -8.79
N ASN A 378 4.54 17.56 -8.80
CA ASN A 378 5.87 17.08 -8.40
C ASN A 378 6.89 17.32 -9.53
N ARG A 379 7.91 18.14 -9.23
CA ARG A 379 8.95 18.53 -10.18
C ARG A 379 10.07 17.52 -10.29
N PHE A 380 10.52 17.31 -11.51
CA PHE A 380 11.77 16.60 -11.82
C PHE A 380 12.77 17.56 -12.49
N SER A 381 14.08 17.25 -12.37
CA SER A 381 15.11 18.01 -13.07
C SER A 381 14.85 17.96 -14.58
N GLY A 382 14.82 19.12 -15.22
CA GLY A 382 14.56 19.25 -16.65
C GLY A 382 13.11 19.46 -17.05
N ASP A 383 12.16 19.51 -16.11
CA ASP A 383 10.77 19.89 -16.39
C ASP A 383 10.69 21.36 -16.85
N SER A 384 9.92 21.62 -17.90
CA SER A 384 9.73 22.95 -18.48
C SER A 384 8.76 23.81 -17.65
N GLU A 385 9.10 25.07 -17.43
CA GLU A 385 8.23 26.02 -16.70
C GLU A 385 6.95 26.33 -17.50
N GLU A 386 7.03 26.37 -18.82
CA GLU A 386 5.87 26.59 -19.70
C GLU A 386 4.89 25.43 -19.59
N GLU A 387 5.38 24.19 -19.53
CA GLU A 387 4.53 23.02 -19.32
C GLU A 387 3.89 22.99 -17.92
N PHE A 388 4.63 23.41 -16.89
CA PHE A 388 4.07 23.59 -15.55
C PHE A 388 2.95 24.62 -15.53
N GLN A 389 3.17 25.74 -16.17
CA GLN A 389 2.18 26.81 -16.23
C GLN A 389 0.91 26.36 -16.96
N LEU A 390 1.04 25.59 -18.06
CA LEU A 390 -0.10 25.03 -18.79
C LEU A 390 -0.97 24.14 -17.88
N VAL A 391 -0.37 23.26 -17.09
CA VAL A 391 -1.12 22.41 -16.15
C VAL A 391 -1.77 23.26 -15.05
N ARG A 392 -1.07 24.26 -14.52
CA ARG A 392 -1.58 25.18 -13.49
C ARG A 392 -2.80 25.96 -13.98
N GLU A 393 -2.73 26.53 -15.16
CA GLU A 393 -3.84 27.28 -15.78
C GLU A 393 -5.07 26.39 -15.92
N ARG A 394 -4.88 25.15 -16.40
CA ARG A 394 -5.98 24.20 -16.53
C ARG A 394 -6.64 23.85 -15.21
N LEU A 395 -5.86 23.65 -14.14
CA LEU A 395 -6.39 23.38 -12.80
C LEU A 395 -7.12 24.60 -12.21
N VAL A 396 -6.63 25.82 -12.45
CA VAL A 396 -7.30 27.07 -12.04
C VAL A 396 -8.66 27.21 -12.73
N GLU A 397 -8.75 26.94 -14.04
CA GLU A 397 -10.03 26.93 -14.78
C GLU A 397 -11.07 26.01 -14.15
N GLN A 398 -10.63 24.89 -13.58
CA GLN A 398 -11.50 23.91 -12.92
C GLN A 398 -11.72 24.19 -11.44
N ASN A 399 -11.20 25.29 -10.90
CA ASN A 399 -11.21 25.59 -9.47
C ASN A 399 -10.61 24.46 -8.63
N VAL A 400 -9.49 23.87 -9.08
CA VAL A 400 -8.73 22.86 -8.36
C VAL A 400 -7.51 23.52 -7.73
N PRO A 401 -7.39 23.55 -6.39
CA PRO A 401 -6.21 24.07 -5.74
C PRO A 401 -4.99 23.20 -6.08
N CYS A 402 -3.89 23.85 -6.47
CA CYS A 402 -2.65 23.16 -6.79
C CYS A 402 -1.43 23.99 -6.37
N ALA A 403 -0.35 23.29 -6.06
CA ALA A 403 0.94 23.92 -5.74
C ALA A 403 2.10 23.07 -6.26
N PRO A 404 3.26 23.69 -6.59
CA PRO A 404 4.47 22.97 -6.95
C PRO A 404 5.02 22.20 -5.76
N CYS A 405 5.68 21.07 -6.04
CA CYS A 405 6.41 20.28 -5.07
C CYS A 405 7.83 20.04 -5.60
N ASP A 406 8.82 20.63 -4.96
CA ASP A 406 10.25 20.46 -5.24
C ASP A 406 10.95 19.75 -4.06
N GLY A 407 10.25 18.75 -3.49
CA GLY A 407 10.69 18.05 -2.29
C GLY A 407 11.97 17.25 -2.49
N TRP A 408 12.16 16.65 -3.67
CA TRP A 408 13.38 15.88 -3.95
C TRP A 408 14.65 16.74 -3.83
N ALA A 409 14.64 17.93 -4.39
CA ALA A 409 15.82 18.82 -4.39
C ALA A 409 15.96 19.67 -3.13
N ARG A 410 14.85 19.99 -2.43
CA ARG A 410 14.82 21.01 -1.38
C ARG A 410 14.18 20.56 -0.07
N GLY A 411 13.84 19.27 0.07
CA GLY A 411 13.15 18.78 1.26
C GLY A 411 11.86 19.54 1.56
N GLY A 412 11.55 19.74 2.83
CA GLY A 412 10.37 20.46 3.27
C GLY A 412 10.29 21.91 2.79
N SER A 413 11.45 22.57 2.54
CA SER A 413 11.47 23.93 1.99
C SER A 413 10.92 24.02 0.57
N GLY A 414 10.98 22.91 -0.19
CA GLY A 414 10.42 22.81 -1.54
C GLY A 414 8.92 22.60 -1.59
N THR A 415 8.25 22.51 -0.43
CA THR A 415 6.81 22.21 -0.34
C THR A 415 6.02 23.18 0.55
N MET A 416 6.59 24.33 0.89
CA MET A 416 5.95 25.30 1.80
C MET A 416 4.56 25.75 1.30
N GLU A 417 4.46 26.13 0.01
CA GLU A 417 3.19 26.53 -0.63
C GLU A 417 2.17 25.38 -0.59
N LEU A 418 2.61 24.16 -0.92
CA LEU A 418 1.77 22.97 -0.87
C LEU A 418 1.30 22.67 0.57
N ALA A 419 2.19 22.76 1.54
CA ALA A 419 1.88 22.49 2.95
C ALA A 419 0.85 23.49 3.51
N GLU A 420 1.01 24.78 3.20
CA GLU A 420 0.04 25.81 3.60
C GLU A 420 -1.34 25.56 2.98
N LEU A 421 -1.37 25.25 1.68
CA LEU A 421 -2.60 24.97 0.94
C LEU A 421 -3.30 23.72 1.48
N VAL A 422 -2.56 22.63 1.75
CA VAL A 422 -3.11 21.38 2.29
C VAL A 422 -3.63 21.58 3.71
N CYS A 423 -2.89 22.26 4.59
CA CYS A 423 -3.35 22.57 5.94
C CYS A 423 -4.64 23.38 5.93
N ARG A 424 -4.71 24.45 5.14
CA ARG A 424 -5.91 25.26 4.99
C ARG A 424 -7.10 24.44 4.52
N THR A 425 -6.93 23.66 3.46
CA THR A 425 -8.00 22.80 2.90
C THR A 425 -8.48 21.76 3.91
N ALA A 426 -7.56 21.16 4.68
CA ALA A 426 -7.90 20.20 5.72
C ALA A 426 -8.64 20.83 6.91
N ASP A 427 -8.26 22.06 7.30
CA ASP A 427 -8.90 22.82 8.39
C ASP A 427 -10.30 23.32 8.03
N GLU A 428 -10.55 23.60 6.75
CA GLU A 428 -11.88 23.92 6.22
C GLU A 428 -12.82 22.71 6.20
N ASN A 429 -12.29 21.46 6.28
CA ASN A 429 -13.04 20.22 6.35
C ASN A 429 -12.74 19.42 7.64
N PRO A 430 -13.08 19.96 8.82
CA PRO A 430 -12.66 19.37 10.10
C PRO A 430 -13.38 18.05 10.46
N CYS A 431 -14.57 17.82 9.92
CA CYS A 431 -15.42 16.65 10.18
C CYS A 431 -15.84 16.00 8.86
N PRO A 432 -14.90 15.35 8.15
CA PRO A 432 -15.20 14.77 6.84
C PRO A 432 -16.24 13.63 6.98
N LYS A 433 -17.19 13.60 6.04
CA LYS A 433 -18.19 12.55 5.98
C LYS A 433 -17.78 11.47 4.99
N PRO A 434 -17.78 10.19 5.37
CA PRO A 434 -17.50 9.10 4.45
C PRO A 434 -18.49 9.06 3.28
N SER A 435 -17.98 8.98 2.06
CA SER A 435 -18.76 8.76 0.83
C SER A 435 -18.13 7.58 0.07
N PHE A 436 -18.64 6.38 0.34
CA PHE A 436 -18.12 5.15 -0.25
C PHE A 436 -18.58 4.96 -1.70
N THR A 437 -17.80 4.21 -2.46
CA THR A 437 -18.11 3.91 -3.87
C THR A 437 -19.40 3.10 -4.00
N TYR A 438 -19.73 2.28 -3.00
CA TYR A 438 -20.93 1.46 -2.95
C TYR A 438 -21.40 1.25 -1.50
N PRO A 439 -22.70 1.01 -1.25
CA PRO A 439 -23.22 0.62 0.07
C PRO A 439 -22.90 -0.85 0.39
N ASP A 440 -22.87 -1.19 1.69
CA ASP A 440 -22.48 -2.52 2.18
C ASP A 440 -23.47 -3.63 1.80
N GLU A 441 -24.74 -3.27 1.59
CA GLU A 441 -25.84 -4.20 1.35
C GLU A 441 -25.87 -4.77 -0.07
N LEU A 442 -25.13 -4.16 -1.01
CA LEU A 442 -25.08 -4.68 -2.38
C LEU A 442 -24.46 -6.07 -2.44
N PRO A 443 -24.93 -6.95 -3.34
CA PRO A 443 -24.26 -8.20 -3.68
C PRO A 443 -22.83 -7.95 -4.17
N LEU A 444 -21.94 -8.93 -3.98
CA LEU A 444 -20.52 -8.82 -4.38
C LEU A 444 -20.34 -8.42 -5.84
N ARG A 445 -21.16 -8.99 -6.72
CA ARG A 445 -21.16 -8.65 -8.14
C ARG A 445 -21.44 -7.16 -8.39
N GLU A 446 -22.48 -6.63 -7.76
CA GLU A 446 -22.87 -5.23 -7.92
C GLU A 446 -21.85 -4.26 -7.32
N LYS A 447 -21.16 -4.65 -6.22
CA LYS A 447 -20.03 -3.89 -5.66
C LYS A 447 -18.87 -3.78 -6.66
N ILE A 448 -18.53 -4.89 -7.33
CA ILE A 448 -17.50 -4.92 -8.38
C ILE A 448 -17.91 -4.02 -9.55
N GLU A 449 -19.17 -4.14 -10.00
CA GLU A 449 -19.72 -3.29 -11.09
C GLU A 449 -19.73 -1.80 -10.69
N ALA A 450 -20.01 -1.47 -9.43
CA ALA A 450 -20.00 -0.10 -8.94
C ALA A 450 -18.59 0.51 -8.99
N VAL A 451 -17.55 -0.20 -8.52
CA VAL A 451 -16.16 0.26 -8.63
C VAL A 451 -15.76 0.40 -10.11
N ALA A 452 -16.04 -0.60 -10.93
CA ALA A 452 -15.68 -0.59 -12.35
C ALA A 452 -16.31 0.60 -13.10
N ARG A 453 -17.58 0.92 -12.83
CA ARG A 453 -18.28 2.01 -13.52
C ARG A 453 -17.94 3.38 -12.96
N ARG A 454 -17.93 3.53 -11.62
CA ARG A 454 -17.80 4.83 -10.96
C ARG A 454 -16.37 5.32 -10.86
N ILE A 455 -15.40 4.39 -10.71
CA ILE A 455 -13.98 4.71 -10.52
C ILE A 455 -13.17 4.49 -11.79
N TYR A 456 -13.43 3.38 -12.51
CA TYR A 456 -12.65 3.03 -13.70
C TYR A 456 -13.34 3.47 -15.00
N HIS A 457 -14.58 3.96 -14.95
CA HIS A 457 -15.37 4.43 -16.10
C HIS A 457 -15.65 3.34 -17.16
N ALA A 458 -15.65 2.07 -16.74
CA ALA A 458 -16.02 0.95 -17.62
C ALA A 458 -17.51 1.04 -18.02
N GLY A 459 -17.81 0.76 -19.28
CA GLY A 459 -19.19 0.71 -19.80
C GLY A 459 -19.91 -0.57 -19.38
N SER A 460 -19.17 -1.68 -19.29
CA SER A 460 -19.70 -2.98 -18.88
C SER A 460 -18.67 -3.78 -18.10
N VAL A 461 -19.14 -4.78 -17.36
CA VAL A 461 -18.29 -5.75 -16.66
C VAL A 461 -18.68 -7.15 -17.11
N ASN A 462 -17.69 -7.87 -17.64
CA ASN A 462 -17.82 -9.27 -18.03
C ASN A 462 -17.24 -10.16 -16.93
N PHE A 463 -18.01 -11.15 -16.51
CA PHE A 463 -17.58 -12.14 -15.51
C PHE A 463 -17.39 -13.50 -16.18
N SER A 464 -16.23 -14.11 -16.03
CA SER A 464 -16.03 -15.48 -16.46
C SER A 464 -16.96 -16.44 -15.72
N ALA A 465 -17.15 -17.65 -16.25
CA ALA A 465 -17.93 -18.69 -15.58
C ALA A 465 -17.32 -19.05 -14.20
N GLU A 466 -15.98 -19.02 -14.08
CA GLU A 466 -15.26 -19.23 -12.83
C GLU A 466 -15.56 -18.11 -11.80
N ALA A 467 -15.51 -16.86 -12.23
CA ALA A 467 -15.82 -15.73 -11.36
C ALA A 467 -17.28 -15.77 -10.86
N LEU A 468 -18.24 -16.04 -11.73
CA LEU A 468 -19.66 -16.17 -11.35
C LEU A 468 -19.88 -17.29 -10.34
N LYS A 469 -19.28 -18.45 -10.58
CA LYS A 469 -19.34 -19.59 -9.65
C LYS A 469 -18.70 -19.23 -8.30
N GLY A 470 -17.54 -18.57 -8.30
CA GLY A 470 -16.87 -18.13 -7.08
C GLY A 470 -17.72 -17.14 -6.28
N LEU A 471 -18.28 -16.11 -6.92
CA LEU A 471 -19.17 -15.14 -6.27
C LEU A 471 -20.38 -15.81 -5.62
N ALA A 472 -21.05 -16.72 -6.33
CA ALA A 472 -22.21 -17.45 -5.80
C ALA A 472 -21.85 -18.32 -4.56
N VAL A 473 -20.66 -18.94 -4.56
CA VAL A 473 -20.17 -19.71 -3.40
C VAL A 473 -19.94 -18.77 -2.22
N LEU A 474 -19.23 -17.65 -2.41
CA LEU A 474 -18.91 -16.70 -1.35
C LEU A 474 -20.18 -16.06 -0.74
N GLU A 475 -21.17 -15.74 -1.54
CA GLU A 475 -22.45 -15.21 -1.06
C GLU A 475 -23.21 -16.24 -0.24
N LYS A 476 -23.25 -17.51 -0.70
CA LYS A 476 -23.85 -18.64 0.03
C LYS A 476 -23.16 -18.90 1.37
N GLU A 477 -21.84 -18.72 1.44
CA GLU A 477 -21.03 -18.88 2.66
C GLU A 477 -21.12 -17.67 3.62
N GLY A 478 -21.89 -16.62 3.26
CA GLY A 478 -22.14 -15.46 4.12
C GLY A 478 -21.14 -14.31 3.96
N TYR A 479 -20.31 -14.30 2.92
CA TYR A 479 -19.33 -13.23 2.66
C TYR A 479 -19.87 -12.09 1.77
N GLY A 480 -21.16 -12.07 1.45
CA GLY A 480 -21.79 -11.05 0.60
C GLY A 480 -21.61 -9.60 1.11
N ALA A 481 -21.52 -9.40 2.43
CA ALA A 481 -21.28 -8.08 3.03
C ALA A 481 -19.83 -7.58 2.92
N CYS A 482 -18.85 -8.44 2.54
CA CYS A 482 -17.46 -8.03 2.42
C CYS A 482 -17.28 -6.93 1.36
N PRO A 483 -16.41 -5.93 1.59
CA PRO A 483 -15.95 -5.05 0.53
C PRO A 483 -15.15 -5.82 -0.53
N VAL A 484 -15.03 -5.23 -1.71
CA VAL A 484 -14.31 -5.82 -2.84
C VAL A 484 -12.98 -5.11 -3.09
N CYS A 485 -11.99 -5.87 -3.49
CA CYS A 485 -10.66 -5.42 -3.86
C CYS A 485 -10.40 -5.82 -5.32
N ILE A 486 -10.51 -4.91 -6.27
CA ILE A 486 -10.23 -5.24 -7.66
C ILE A 486 -8.72 -5.24 -7.90
N ALA A 487 -8.20 -6.40 -8.29
CA ALA A 487 -6.80 -6.61 -8.65
C ALA A 487 -6.64 -6.42 -10.18
N LYS A 488 -6.02 -5.32 -10.59
CA LYS A 488 -5.77 -4.97 -11.99
C LYS A 488 -4.40 -4.33 -12.20
N THR A 489 -4.05 -4.02 -13.45
CA THR A 489 -2.87 -3.23 -13.77
C THR A 489 -2.92 -1.85 -13.11
N GLN A 490 -1.77 -1.36 -12.68
CA GLN A 490 -1.62 -0.01 -12.10
C GLN A 490 -1.39 1.09 -13.16
N TYR A 491 -1.15 0.72 -14.40
CA TYR A 491 -0.72 1.65 -15.46
C TYR A 491 -1.87 2.27 -16.26
N SER A 492 -3.08 1.83 -16.02
CA SER A 492 -4.30 2.33 -16.69
C SER A 492 -5.48 2.30 -15.74
N MET A 493 -6.50 3.10 -15.97
CA MET A 493 -7.80 2.94 -15.30
C MET A 493 -8.50 1.65 -15.72
N SER A 494 -8.22 1.13 -16.93
CA SER A 494 -8.73 -0.17 -17.39
C SER A 494 -7.90 -1.36 -16.88
N ASP A 495 -8.29 -2.56 -17.29
CA ASP A 495 -7.51 -3.81 -17.09
C ASP A 495 -6.45 -4.04 -18.18
N ASP A 496 -6.38 -3.15 -19.18
CA ASP A 496 -5.39 -3.15 -20.26
C ASP A 496 -4.37 -2.01 -20.06
N PRO A 497 -3.09 -2.32 -19.78
CA PRO A 497 -2.06 -1.30 -19.54
C PRO A 497 -1.75 -0.43 -20.76
N ALA A 498 -2.17 -0.83 -21.97
CA ALA A 498 -1.96 -0.06 -23.18
C ALA A 498 -3.01 1.06 -23.38
N LYS A 499 -4.13 1.02 -22.64
CA LYS A 499 -5.16 2.07 -22.67
C LYS A 499 -4.76 3.23 -21.78
N LEU A 500 -4.03 4.20 -22.35
CA LEU A 500 -3.54 5.39 -21.66
C LEU A 500 -4.62 6.47 -21.53
N GLY A 501 -4.32 7.56 -20.82
CA GLY A 501 -5.25 8.67 -20.61
C GLY A 501 -6.40 8.32 -19.65
N ALA A 502 -7.61 8.65 -20.05
CA ALA A 502 -8.84 8.35 -19.34
C ALA A 502 -9.76 7.47 -20.22
N PRO A 503 -9.50 6.17 -20.33
CA PRO A 503 -10.35 5.28 -21.13
C PRO A 503 -11.75 5.19 -20.52
N GLU A 504 -12.78 5.27 -21.35
CA GLU A 504 -14.19 5.18 -20.96
C GLU A 504 -14.95 4.17 -21.83
N GLY A 505 -16.06 3.65 -21.31
CA GLY A 505 -16.99 2.82 -22.06
C GLY A 505 -16.50 1.43 -22.47
N TYR A 506 -15.30 1.02 -22.03
CA TYR A 506 -14.73 -0.29 -22.31
C TYR A 506 -15.36 -1.40 -21.44
N GLU A 507 -15.16 -2.65 -21.82
CA GLU A 507 -15.54 -3.80 -21.03
C GLU A 507 -14.40 -4.20 -20.09
N LEU A 508 -14.67 -4.24 -18.76
CA LEU A 508 -13.76 -4.79 -17.76
C LEU A 508 -14.04 -6.29 -17.59
N THR A 509 -13.01 -7.14 -17.63
CA THR A 509 -13.20 -8.58 -17.47
C THR A 509 -12.71 -9.09 -16.12
N ILE A 510 -13.61 -9.64 -15.30
CA ILE A 510 -13.30 -10.34 -14.04
C ILE A 510 -13.13 -11.84 -14.33
N ARG A 511 -11.90 -12.34 -14.13
CA ARG A 511 -11.54 -13.72 -14.46
C ARG A 511 -11.83 -14.71 -13.32
N SER A 512 -11.54 -14.31 -12.09
CA SER A 512 -11.74 -15.12 -10.89
C SER A 512 -11.92 -14.24 -9.67
N VAL A 513 -12.36 -14.84 -8.55
CA VAL A 513 -12.45 -14.18 -7.26
C VAL A 513 -11.77 -15.04 -6.20
N ARG A 514 -11.19 -14.40 -5.18
CA ARG A 514 -10.56 -15.05 -4.03
C ARG A 514 -11.01 -14.39 -2.74
N LEU A 515 -11.39 -15.19 -1.76
CA LEU A 515 -11.71 -14.72 -0.42
C LEU A 515 -10.42 -14.44 0.37
N SER A 516 -10.36 -13.30 1.05
CA SER A 516 -9.43 -13.01 2.14
C SER A 516 -10.23 -12.89 3.42
N ALA A 517 -10.67 -14.02 3.98
CA ALA A 517 -11.64 -14.10 5.07
C ALA A 517 -11.14 -13.45 6.36
N GLY A 518 -9.86 -13.63 6.67
CA GLY A 518 -9.21 -13.00 7.82
C GLY A 518 -9.12 -11.49 7.66
N ALA A 519 -8.74 -11.01 6.50
CA ALA A 519 -8.71 -9.59 6.17
C ALA A 519 -10.12 -9.00 6.05
N GLY A 520 -11.10 -9.80 5.63
CA GLY A 520 -12.51 -9.42 5.53
C GLY A 520 -12.87 -8.72 4.23
N PHE A 521 -12.25 -9.08 3.10
CA PHE A 521 -12.60 -8.58 1.77
C PHE A 521 -12.49 -9.68 0.71
N VAL A 522 -13.12 -9.45 -0.44
CA VAL A 522 -13.05 -10.35 -1.61
C VAL A 522 -12.19 -9.71 -2.69
N VAL A 523 -11.17 -10.42 -3.17
CA VAL A 523 -10.33 -10.00 -4.30
C VAL A 523 -10.97 -10.44 -5.59
N ALA A 524 -11.20 -9.51 -6.52
CA ALA A 524 -11.69 -9.75 -7.88
C ALA A 524 -10.56 -9.50 -8.88
N PHE A 525 -10.13 -10.55 -9.60
CA PHE A 525 -9.00 -10.47 -10.52
C PHE A 525 -9.45 -10.00 -11.92
N ALA A 526 -9.03 -8.80 -12.30
CA ALA A 526 -9.19 -8.23 -13.63
C ALA A 526 -7.82 -8.22 -14.33
N GLY A 527 -7.66 -9.09 -15.31
CA GLY A 527 -6.37 -9.29 -15.99
C GLY A 527 -5.48 -10.35 -15.33
N SER A 528 -4.20 -10.37 -15.72
CA SER A 528 -3.19 -11.34 -15.24
C SER A 528 -2.35 -10.73 -14.13
N ILE A 529 -2.87 -10.73 -12.92
CA ILE A 529 -2.15 -10.25 -11.74
C ILE A 529 -1.37 -11.39 -11.10
N ILE A 530 -0.10 -11.13 -10.81
CA ILE A 530 0.86 -12.12 -10.31
C ILE A 530 1.18 -11.79 -8.85
N ALA A 531 0.85 -12.72 -7.94
CA ALA A 531 1.12 -12.58 -6.51
C ALA A 531 2.58 -12.94 -6.12
N MET A 532 3.31 -13.63 -6.99
CA MET A 532 4.76 -13.87 -6.88
C MET A 532 5.48 -13.27 -8.09
N PRO A 533 6.01 -12.04 -7.99
CA PRO A 533 6.80 -11.43 -9.05
C PRO A 533 8.05 -12.24 -9.38
N GLY A 534 8.57 -12.08 -10.58
CA GLY A 534 9.90 -12.60 -10.94
C GLY A 534 10.93 -11.49 -10.94
N LEU A 535 12.19 -11.83 -10.72
CA LEU A 535 13.28 -10.88 -10.95
C LEU A 535 13.32 -10.45 -12.43
N PRO A 536 13.57 -9.17 -12.72
CA PRO A 536 13.73 -8.67 -14.08
C PRO A 536 15.04 -9.17 -14.71
N LYS A 537 15.27 -8.84 -16.00
CA LYS A 537 16.50 -9.19 -16.69
C LYS A 537 17.76 -8.60 -16.04
N ALA A 538 17.65 -7.39 -15.50
CA ALA A 538 18.69 -6.71 -14.73
C ALA A 538 18.07 -6.28 -13.37
N PRO A 539 18.10 -7.13 -12.35
CA PRO A 539 17.59 -6.80 -11.04
C PRO A 539 18.52 -5.82 -10.30
N ALA A 540 17.96 -4.99 -9.43
CA ALA A 540 18.73 -4.09 -8.58
C ALA A 540 19.79 -4.82 -7.74
N ALA A 541 19.54 -6.07 -7.38
CA ALA A 541 20.48 -6.94 -6.68
C ALA A 541 21.87 -7.07 -7.34
N LEU A 542 21.99 -6.83 -8.65
CA LEU A 542 23.29 -6.85 -9.35
C LEU A 542 24.19 -5.67 -8.97
N ASN A 543 23.63 -4.60 -8.45
CA ASN A 543 24.35 -3.38 -8.09
C ASN A 543 24.53 -3.21 -6.59
N ILE A 544 23.76 -3.94 -5.78
CA ILE A 544 23.81 -3.86 -4.31
C ILE A 544 24.97 -4.73 -3.82
N ASP A 545 25.89 -4.12 -3.06
CA ASP A 545 27.06 -4.80 -2.50
C ASP A 545 27.42 -4.20 -1.12
N VAL A 546 28.42 -4.77 -0.49
CA VAL A 546 29.06 -4.26 0.73
C VAL A 546 30.52 -3.99 0.42
N ASP A 547 30.98 -2.76 0.60
CA ASP A 547 32.36 -2.38 0.38
C ASP A 547 33.31 -2.93 1.46
N ASP A 548 34.62 -2.74 1.26
CA ASP A 548 35.67 -3.20 2.20
C ASP A 548 35.58 -2.58 3.61
N ASN A 549 34.82 -1.50 3.77
CA ASN A 549 34.55 -0.85 5.06
C ASN A 549 33.25 -1.33 5.71
N GLY A 550 32.56 -2.30 5.11
CA GLY A 550 31.28 -2.81 5.57
C GLY A 550 30.09 -1.89 5.27
N GLN A 551 30.24 -0.92 4.36
CA GLN A 551 29.17 -0.03 3.95
C GLN A 551 28.40 -0.62 2.77
N ILE A 552 27.06 -0.53 2.83
CA ILE A 552 26.18 -0.95 1.73
C ILE A 552 26.32 0.04 0.59
N VAL A 553 26.50 -0.45 -0.64
CA VAL A 553 26.60 0.35 -1.86
C VAL A 553 25.56 -0.10 -2.88
N GLY A 554 25.17 0.76 -3.81
CA GLY A 554 24.25 0.43 -4.90
C GLY A 554 22.78 0.27 -4.46
N LEU A 555 22.42 0.65 -3.25
CA LEU A 555 21.05 0.69 -2.77
C LEU A 555 20.43 2.04 -3.18
N PHE A 556 19.97 2.14 -4.45
CA PHE A 556 19.33 3.31 -5.11
C PHE A 556 20.18 4.57 -5.32
#